data_8c4a4899dd747e64c40a38f8f01274ae
#
_entry.id   8c4a4899dd747e64c40a38f8f01274ae
#
_cell.length_a   1.000
_cell.length_b   1.000
_cell.length_c   1.000
_cell.angle_alpha   90.00
_cell.angle_beta   90.00
_cell.angle_gamma   90.00
#
_symmetry.space_group_name_H-M   'P 1'
#
loop_
_entity.id
_entity.type
_entity.pdbx_description
1 polymer ?
#
loop_
_entity_poly.entity_id
_entity_poly.type
_entity_poly.pdbx_seq_one_letter_code
_entity_poly.pdbx_strand_id
1 'polypeptide(L)'
;MIGGNGDSIFRRLMAAIGRDDLGADPGLADNALRAARVDELDAAITAWTVQRPVAEVVRALQAASVPAGRIYTIADIAADPHYRARGMIERIVTADGLALDVPGIVPRLSATPGSIHSPAPTLGEHQAQAQWRAAPPDAVAPSR
;
A
#
# COMPACT_ATOMS: atom_id res chain seq x y z
N MET A 1 9.85 -4.06 1.72
CA MET A 1 9.88 -2.94 2.70
C MET A 1 10.31 -3.50 4.04
N ILE A 2 11.23 -2.84 4.76
CA ILE A 2 11.73 -3.26 6.08
C ILE A 2 11.58 -2.06 7.02
N GLY A 3 10.95 -2.26 8.18
CA GLY A 3 10.75 -1.21 9.18
C GLY A 3 11.80 -1.33 10.29
N GLY A 4 12.92 -0.58 10.17
CA GLY A 4 14.05 -0.66 11.08
C GLY A 4 14.29 0.58 11.94
N ASN A 5 13.34 1.52 12.04
CA ASN A 5 13.59 2.85 12.63
C ASN A 5 13.72 2.86 14.16
N GLY A 6 13.01 1.96 14.87
CA GLY A 6 13.10 1.89 16.33
C GLY A 6 14.41 1.21 16.78
N ASP A 7 15.06 1.72 17.84
CA ASP A 7 16.37 1.26 18.26
C ASP A 7 16.44 -0.23 18.59
N SER A 8 15.41 -0.77 19.24
CA SER A 8 15.32 -2.20 19.52
C SER A 8 15.09 -3.04 18.26
N ILE A 9 14.34 -2.50 17.28
CA ILE A 9 14.08 -3.16 16.01
C ILE A 9 15.35 -3.14 15.16
N PHE A 10 16.05 -2.01 15.11
CA PHE A 10 17.33 -1.89 14.42
C PHE A 10 18.34 -2.94 14.90
N ARG A 11 18.53 -3.09 16.20
CA ARG A 11 19.43 -4.11 16.75
C ARG A 11 19.03 -5.53 16.32
N ARG A 12 17.73 -5.85 16.35
CA ARG A 12 17.24 -7.15 15.87
C ARG A 12 17.45 -7.34 14.38
N LEU A 13 17.26 -6.28 13.58
CA LEU A 13 17.54 -6.31 12.14
C LEU A 13 19.02 -6.61 11.88
N MET A 14 19.92 -5.89 12.55
CA MET A 14 21.36 -6.10 12.38
C MET A 14 21.78 -7.52 12.80
N ALA A 15 21.28 -8.03 13.92
CA ALA A 15 21.51 -9.41 14.33
C ALA A 15 20.96 -10.42 13.31
N ALA A 16 19.75 -10.20 12.76
CA ALA A 16 19.14 -11.09 11.80
C ALA A 16 19.91 -11.20 10.47
N ILE A 17 20.60 -10.13 10.07
CA ILE A 17 21.44 -10.11 8.86
C ILE A 17 22.90 -10.44 9.12
N GLY A 18 23.28 -10.78 10.39
CA GLY A 18 24.64 -11.14 10.79
C GLY A 18 25.60 -9.95 10.88
N ARG A 19 25.07 -8.76 11.18
CA ARG A 19 25.83 -7.51 11.35
C ARG A 19 25.70 -6.98 12.78
N ASP A 20 26.06 -7.85 13.76
CA ASP A 20 26.08 -7.49 15.18
C ASP A 20 27.02 -6.31 15.47
N ASP A 21 28.06 -6.13 14.66
CA ASP A 21 28.97 -4.99 14.68
C ASP A 21 28.21 -3.66 14.53
N LEU A 22 27.32 -3.55 13.54
CA LEU A 22 26.48 -2.37 13.35
C LEU A 22 25.40 -2.22 14.43
N GLY A 23 24.87 -3.34 14.90
CA GLY A 23 23.87 -3.36 15.96
C GLY A 23 24.38 -2.86 17.31
N ALA A 24 25.68 -3.00 17.57
CA ALA A 24 26.36 -2.57 18.78
C ALA A 24 27.09 -1.22 18.67
N ASP A 25 27.14 -0.63 17.47
CA ASP A 25 27.87 0.62 17.21
C ASP A 25 27.17 1.82 17.90
N PRO A 26 27.85 2.50 18.84
CA PRO A 26 27.31 3.71 19.47
C PRO A 26 27.00 4.84 18.49
N GLY A 27 27.70 4.89 17.32
CA GLY A 27 27.44 5.81 16.23
C GLY A 27 26.15 5.53 15.47
N LEU A 28 25.41 4.46 15.81
CA LEU A 28 24.12 4.07 15.24
C LEU A 28 23.04 3.91 16.33
N ALA A 29 23.27 4.44 17.52
CA ALA A 29 22.42 4.22 18.69
C ALA A 29 21.00 4.75 18.53
N ASP A 30 20.82 5.85 17.80
CA ASP A 30 19.52 6.47 17.56
C ASP A 30 19.22 6.67 16.05
N ASN A 31 17.98 7.04 15.74
CA ASN A 31 17.54 7.18 14.36
C ASN A 31 18.22 8.32 13.60
N ALA A 32 18.63 9.41 14.27
CA ALA A 32 19.29 10.53 13.61
C ALA A 32 20.71 10.13 13.15
N LEU A 33 21.43 9.41 14.01
CA LEU A 33 22.75 8.87 13.68
C LEU A 33 22.66 7.84 12.54
N ARG A 34 21.65 6.98 12.56
CA ARG A 34 21.41 6.01 11.47
C ARG A 34 21.07 6.70 10.14
N ALA A 35 20.28 7.77 10.16
CA ALA A 35 19.96 8.53 8.96
C ALA A 35 21.21 9.18 8.32
N ALA A 36 22.19 9.60 9.15
CA ALA A 36 23.44 10.14 8.66
C ALA A 36 24.36 9.07 7.99
N ARG A 37 24.11 7.80 8.25
CA ARG A 37 24.89 6.65 7.70
C ARG A 37 23.99 5.69 6.91
N VAL A 38 22.94 6.22 6.26
CA VAL A 38 21.94 5.41 5.55
C VAL A 38 22.57 4.54 4.45
N ASP A 39 23.51 5.08 3.68
CA ASP A 39 24.17 4.36 2.59
C ASP A 39 24.93 3.11 3.07
N GLU A 40 25.58 3.19 4.22
CA GLU A 40 26.27 2.05 4.84
C GLU A 40 25.28 0.96 5.27
N LEU A 41 24.18 1.38 5.90
CA LEU A 41 23.14 0.46 6.36
C LEU A 41 22.42 -0.20 5.18
N ASP A 42 22.10 0.57 4.14
CA ASP A 42 21.48 0.07 2.93
C ASP A 42 22.39 -0.91 2.18
N ALA A 43 23.69 -0.63 2.14
CA ALA A 43 24.68 -1.56 1.56
C ALA A 43 24.71 -2.89 2.33
N ALA A 44 24.72 -2.85 3.67
CA ALA A 44 24.72 -4.05 4.51
C ALA A 44 23.44 -4.88 4.32
N ILE A 45 22.28 -4.22 4.33
CA ILE A 45 20.97 -4.87 4.11
C ILE A 45 20.89 -5.45 2.69
N THR A 46 21.34 -4.70 1.70
CA THR A 46 21.34 -5.13 0.29
C THR A 46 22.21 -6.36 0.10
N ALA A 47 23.43 -6.37 0.63
CA ALA A 47 24.35 -7.50 0.52
C ALA A 47 23.74 -8.80 1.07
N TRP A 48 22.91 -8.70 2.11
CA TRP A 48 22.21 -9.84 2.68
C TRP A 48 20.96 -10.25 1.87
N THR A 49 20.17 -9.26 1.40
CA THR A 49 18.89 -9.51 0.72
C THR A 49 19.05 -10.04 -0.71
N VAL A 50 20.04 -9.56 -1.48
CA VAL A 50 20.24 -9.97 -2.89
C VAL A 50 20.56 -11.47 -3.07
N GLN A 51 20.98 -12.13 -2.01
CA GLN A 51 21.33 -13.55 -2.02
C GLN A 51 20.13 -14.47 -1.69
N ARG A 52 18.94 -13.90 -1.46
CA ARG A 52 17.78 -14.65 -0.94
C ARG A 52 16.51 -14.31 -1.68
N PRO A 53 15.63 -15.29 -1.91
CA PRO A 53 14.28 -15.02 -2.38
C PRO A 53 13.51 -14.13 -1.37
N VAL A 54 12.65 -13.25 -1.86
CA VAL A 54 11.89 -12.30 -1.01
C VAL A 54 11.09 -13.00 0.10
N ALA A 55 10.54 -14.19 -0.17
CA ALA A 55 9.79 -14.96 0.81
C ALA A 55 10.66 -15.43 1.99
N GLU A 56 11.93 -15.77 1.72
CA GLU A 56 12.90 -16.14 2.76
C GLU A 56 13.31 -14.92 3.59
N VAL A 57 13.60 -13.80 2.93
CA VAL A 57 13.90 -12.52 3.59
C VAL A 57 12.79 -12.14 4.57
N VAL A 58 11.55 -12.12 4.09
CA VAL A 58 10.39 -11.76 4.93
C VAL A 58 10.24 -12.71 6.11
N ARG A 59 10.36 -14.02 5.88
CA ARG A 59 10.27 -15.03 6.96
C ARG A 59 11.36 -14.87 8.01
N ALA A 60 12.60 -14.65 7.58
CA ALA A 60 13.73 -14.48 8.50
C ALA A 60 13.58 -13.22 9.37
N LEU A 61 13.16 -12.11 8.76
CA LEU A 61 12.93 -10.85 9.50
C LEU A 61 11.73 -10.94 10.44
N GLN A 62 10.64 -11.59 10.04
CA GLN A 62 9.49 -11.83 10.92
C GLN A 62 9.86 -12.71 12.12
N ALA A 63 10.66 -13.77 11.90
CA ALA A 63 11.16 -14.62 12.99
C ALA A 63 12.02 -13.83 14.00
N ALA A 64 12.75 -12.82 13.53
CA ALA A 64 13.50 -11.88 14.37
C ALA A 64 12.63 -10.75 14.96
N SER A 65 11.32 -10.77 14.78
CA SER A 65 10.40 -9.70 15.18
C SER A 65 10.77 -8.32 14.59
N VAL A 66 11.24 -8.32 13.36
CA VAL A 66 11.48 -7.12 12.55
C VAL A 66 10.31 -6.96 11.58
N PRO A 67 9.58 -5.84 11.60
CA PRO A 67 8.49 -5.59 10.66
C PRO A 67 9.03 -5.58 9.22
N ALA A 68 8.54 -6.50 8.42
CA ALA A 68 8.90 -6.60 7.01
C ALA A 68 7.72 -7.12 6.19
N GLY A 69 7.60 -6.64 4.96
CA GLY A 69 6.57 -7.07 4.04
C GLY A 69 6.96 -6.87 2.58
N ARG A 70 6.30 -7.60 1.70
CA ARG A 70 6.42 -7.43 0.26
C ARG A 70 5.70 -6.14 -0.17
N ILE A 71 6.18 -5.54 -1.25
CA ILE A 71 5.37 -4.61 -2.03
C ILE A 71 4.49 -5.47 -2.94
N TYR A 72 3.17 -5.36 -2.78
CA TYR A 72 2.22 -6.16 -3.54
C TYR A 72 2.02 -5.61 -4.94
N THR A 73 1.95 -6.51 -5.91
CA THR A 73 1.39 -6.25 -7.23
C THR A 73 -0.13 -6.32 -7.17
N ILE A 74 -0.82 -5.84 -8.21
CA ILE A 74 -2.28 -6.01 -8.34
C ILE A 74 -2.69 -7.49 -8.32
N ALA A 75 -1.89 -8.37 -8.90
CA ALA A 75 -2.13 -9.82 -8.85
C ALA A 75 -2.05 -10.36 -7.42
N ASP A 76 -1.06 -9.91 -6.63
CA ASP A 76 -0.94 -10.28 -5.22
C ASP A 76 -2.16 -9.81 -4.42
N ILE A 77 -2.60 -8.56 -4.63
CA ILE A 77 -3.78 -7.98 -3.96
C ILE A 77 -5.04 -8.79 -4.31
N ALA A 78 -5.25 -9.11 -5.58
CA ALA A 78 -6.41 -9.86 -6.04
C ALA A 78 -6.47 -11.28 -5.48
N ALA A 79 -5.31 -11.90 -5.24
CA ALA A 79 -5.20 -13.24 -4.68
C ALA A 79 -5.22 -13.30 -3.14
N ASP A 80 -4.95 -12.19 -2.46
CA ASP A 80 -4.84 -12.17 -1.00
C ASP A 80 -6.22 -12.25 -0.32
N PRO A 81 -6.50 -13.29 0.49
CA PRO A 81 -7.78 -13.46 1.16
C PRO A 81 -8.10 -12.33 2.16
N HIS A 82 -7.09 -11.63 2.69
CA HIS A 82 -7.30 -10.53 3.62
C HIS A 82 -8.02 -9.36 2.94
N TYR A 83 -7.63 -8.99 1.71
CA TYR A 83 -8.30 -7.92 0.96
C TYR A 83 -9.77 -8.26 0.71
N ARG A 84 -10.09 -9.51 0.38
CA ARG A 84 -11.48 -9.98 0.20
C ARG A 84 -12.25 -9.98 1.52
N ALA A 85 -11.67 -10.49 2.60
CA ALA A 85 -12.29 -10.51 3.93
C ALA A 85 -12.58 -9.09 4.45
N ARG A 86 -11.76 -8.10 4.06
CA ARG A 86 -11.96 -6.69 4.40
C ARG A 86 -12.94 -5.98 3.47
N GLY A 87 -13.49 -6.64 2.45
CA GLY A 87 -14.36 -6.02 1.44
C GLY A 87 -13.62 -4.96 0.60
N MET A 88 -12.31 -5.14 0.41
CA MET A 88 -11.49 -4.23 -0.41
C MET A 88 -11.62 -4.55 -1.91
N ILE A 89 -12.19 -5.70 -2.22
CA ILE A 89 -12.52 -6.13 -3.57
C ILE A 89 -13.97 -6.58 -3.56
N GLU A 90 -14.79 -5.93 -4.37
CA GLU A 90 -16.21 -6.22 -4.53
C GLU A 90 -16.51 -6.70 -5.95
N ARG A 91 -17.46 -7.63 -6.08
CA ARG A 91 -17.93 -8.08 -7.39
C ARG A 91 -19.16 -7.30 -7.81
N ILE A 92 -19.08 -6.67 -8.98
CA ILE A 92 -20.21 -6.02 -9.64
C ILE A 92 -20.53 -6.73 -10.94
N VAL A 93 -21.74 -6.51 -11.46
CA VAL A 93 -22.16 -6.94 -12.80
C VAL A 93 -22.51 -5.68 -13.59
N THR A 94 -21.88 -5.50 -14.73
CA THR A 94 -22.15 -4.37 -15.63
C THR A 94 -23.50 -4.52 -16.35
N ALA A 95 -24.00 -3.48 -16.99
CA ALA A 95 -25.28 -3.49 -17.69
C ALA A 95 -25.34 -4.54 -18.82
N ASP A 96 -24.21 -4.88 -19.43
CA ASP A 96 -24.06 -5.92 -20.44
C ASP A 96 -23.80 -7.33 -19.87
N GLY A 97 -23.87 -7.48 -18.54
CA GLY A 97 -23.76 -8.78 -17.86
C GLY A 97 -22.34 -9.23 -17.54
N LEU A 98 -21.31 -8.39 -17.76
CA LEU A 98 -19.94 -8.72 -17.43
C LEU A 98 -19.72 -8.64 -15.90
N ALA A 99 -19.24 -9.73 -15.29
CA ALA A 99 -18.86 -9.76 -13.90
C ALA A 99 -17.43 -9.23 -13.72
N LEU A 100 -17.26 -8.18 -12.92
CA LEU A 100 -15.97 -7.55 -12.63
C LEU A 100 -15.69 -7.51 -11.14
N ASP A 101 -14.43 -7.75 -10.77
CA ASP A 101 -13.92 -7.45 -9.45
C ASP A 101 -13.37 -6.01 -9.46
N VAL A 102 -13.93 -5.14 -8.62
CA VAL A 102 -13.58 -3.72 -8.53
C VAL A 102 -13.09 -3.39 -7.12
N PRO A 103 -12.33 -2.28 -6.94
CA PRO A 103 -12.01 -1.81 -5.60
C PRO A 103 -13.27 -1.50 -4.79
N GLY A 104 -13.31 -2.00 -3.55
CA GLY A 104 -14.36 -1.68 -2.60
C GLY A 104 -14.26 -0.24 -2.08
N ILE A 105 -15.31 0.21 -1.39
CA ILE A 105 -15.38 1.59 -0.88
C ILE A 105 -14.61 1.71 0.43
N VAL A 106 -13.70 2.68 0.49
CA VAL A 106 -12.92 3.03 1.68
C VAL A 106 -12.95 4.54 1.92
N PRO A 107 -12.97 4.98 3.20
CA PRO A 107 -13.00 4.19 4.43
C PRO A 107 -14.35 3.49 4.65
N ARG A 108 -14.34 2.42 5.45
CA ARG A 108 -15.57 1.74 5.88
C ARG A 108 -16.16 2.47 7.07
N LEU A 109 -17.26 3.15 6.85
CA LEU A 109 -18.01 3.86 7.91
C LEU A 109 -19.03 2.92 8.53
N SER A 110 -19.10 2.89 9.87
CA SER A 110 -20.01 2.00 10.60
C SER A 110 -21.47 2.47 10.57
N ALA A 111 -21.69 3.78 10.67
CA ALA A 111 -23.04 4.36 10.69
C ALA A 111 -23.60 4.64 9.29
N THR A 112 -22.74 4.97 8.34
CA THR A 112 -23.12 5.32 6.95
C THR A 112 -22.22 4.59 5.97
N PRO A 113 -22.33 3.25 5.85
CA PRO A 113 -21.50 2.49 4.94
C PRO A 113 -21.72 2.92 3.49
N GLY A 114 -20.62 3.06 2.74
CA GLY A 114 -20.70 3.29 1.31
C GLY A 114 -21.24 2.07 0.57
N SER A 115 -21.94 2.30 -0.53
CA SER A 115 -22.41 1.24 -1.44
C SER A 115 -22.30 1.68 -2.90
N ILE A 116 -22.11 0.71 -3.79
CA ILE A 116 -22.18 0.94 -5.25
C ILE A 116 -23.65 0.85 -5.67
N HIS A 117 -24.26 1.99 -5.98
CA HIS A 117 -25.67 2.05 -6.33
C HIS A 117 -25.95 1.60 -7.77
N SER A 118 -25.05 1.88 -8.70
CA SER A 118 -25.14 1.41 -10.08
C SER A 118 -23.76 1.16 -10.68
N PRO A 119 -23.63 0.20 -11.57
CA PRO A 119 -22.42 0.04 -12.38
C PRO A 119 -22.27 1.20 -13.36
N ALA A 120 -21.17 1.21 -14.12
CA ALA A 120 -20.99 2.19 -15.20
C ALA A 120 -22.14 2.09 -16.21
N PRO A 121 -22.75 3.22 -16.60
CA PRO A 121 -23.83 3.23 -17.58
C PRO A 121 -23.31 2.88 -18.98
N THR A 122 -24.20 2.39 -19.83
CA THR A 122 -23.92 2.27 -21.26
C THR A 122 -23.86 3.65 -21.93
N LEU A 123 -23.26 3.71 -23.13
CA LEU A 123 -23.13 4.98 -23.85
C LEU A 123 -24.51 5.57 -24.13
N GLY A 124 -24.75 6.80 -23.66
CA GLY A 124 -26.00 7.53 -23.85
C GLY A 124 -27.16 7.14 -22.93
N GLU A 125 -26.99 6.17 -22.00
CA GLU A 125 -28.07 5.68 -21.13
C GLU A 125 -28.81 6.78 -20.37
N HIS A 126 -28.09 7.78 -19.89
CA HIS A 126 -28.66 8.89 -19.12
C HIS A 126 -28.83 10.19 -19.93
N GLN A 127 -28.68 10.15 -21.25
CA GLN A 127 -28.74 11.34 -22.12
C GLN A 127 -30.05 12.11 -21.96
N ALA A 128 -31.17 11.40 -21.88
CA ALA A 128 -32.50 12.01 -21.72
C ALA A 128 -32.71 12.65 -20.32
N GLN A 129 -31.90 12.27 -19.33
CA GLN A 129 -31.98 12.78 -17.96
C GLN A 129 -31.03 13.98 -17.77
N ALA A 130 -30.12 14.22 -18.70
CA ALA A 130 -29.17 15.32 -18.63
C ALA A 130 -29.90 16.66 -18.82
N GLN A 131 -30.04 17.42 -17.75
CA GLN A 131 -30.58 18.79 -17.78
C GLN A 131 -29.42 19.77 -17.77
N TRP A 132 -29.22 20.47 -18.88
CA TRP A 132 -28.25 21.54 -18.97
C TRP A 132 -28.88 22.82 -18.38
N ARG A 133 -28.40 23.23 -17.19
CA ARG A 133 -28.66 24.60 -16.71
C ARG A 133 -27.74 25.53 -17.49
N ALA A 134 -28.31 26.52 -18.17
CA ALA A 134 -27.52 27.64 -18.70
C ALA A 134 -26.73 28.26 -17.54
N ALA A 135 -25.45 28.52 -17.74
CA ALA A 135 -24.65 29.25 -16.77
C ALA A 135 -25.32 30.62 -16.51
N PRO A 136 -25.41 31.09 -15.24
CA PRO A 136 -25.90 32.44 -14.99
C PRO A 136 -25.07 33.44 -15.81
N PRO A 137 -25.65 34.52 -16.31
CA PRO A 137 -24.99 35.47 -17.23
C PRO A 137 -23.70 36.10 -16.67
N ASP A 138 -23.51 36.01 -15.35
CA ASP A 138 -22.36 36.60 -14.65
C ASP A 138 -21.28 35.57 -14.27
N ALA A 139 -21.33 34.35 -14.79
CA ALA A 139 -20.27 33.36 -14.57
C ALA A 139 -18.99 33.79 -15.31
N VAL A 140 -18.08 34.40 -14.60
CA VAL A 140 -16.75 34.76 -15.10
C VAL A 140 -16.04 33.52 -15.58
N ALA A 141 -15.68 33.49 -16.86
CA ALA A 141 -14.86 32.40 -17.41
C ALA A 141 -13.52 32.36 -16.65
N PRO A 142 -13.02 31.16 -16.25
CA PRO A 142 -11.71 31.06 -15.62
C PRO A 142 -10.66 31.63 -16.55
N SER A 143 -9.89 32.63 -16.08
CA SER A 143 -8.74 33.17 -16.80
C SER A 143 -7.75 32.02 -17.04
N ARG A 144 -7.28 31.90 -18.30
CA ARG A 144 -6.25 30.94 -18.73
C ARG A 144 -4.91 31.25 -18.11
#